data_6dcb6b6978be68cbf2dcc6166688e8ef
#
_entry.id   6dcb6b6978be68cbf2dcc6166688e8ef
#
_cell.length_a   1.000
_cell.length_b   1.000
_cell.length_c   1.000
_cell.angle_alpha   90.00
_cell.angle_beta   90.00
_cell.angle_gamma   90.00
#
_symmetry.space_group_name_H-M   'P 1'
#
loop_
_entity.id
_entity.type
_entity.pdbx_description
1 polymer ?
#
loop_
_entity_poly.entity_id
_entity_poly.type
_entity_poly.pdbx_seq_one_letter_code
_entity_poly.pdbx_strand_id
1 'polypeptide(L)'
;MKIAYDHKIFWSQKYGGISRYFVNLFTNLSLKKLDYKVIAPFYKNEYLNKIDPKNIDGKYIKRLLPYTSFLFKNYNEIISPIKIKKWDPTLIHYTYYYQKLDKINKPIIITVYDLIHEKISIENGNPIFPKKRMIEVADHIIAISKKTKEDLIKIYNIEEKKISVIYLGGDHSQINSMKIS
;
A
#
# COMPACT_ATOMS: atom_id res chain seq x y z
N MET A 1 5.59 -18.05 5.46
CA MET A 1 4.52 -17.03 5.40
C MET A 1 4.65 -16.33 4.06
N LYS A 2 3.57 -16.29 3.26
CA LYS A 2 3.52 -15.67 1.92
C LYS A 2 2.72 -14.38 2.00
N ILE A 3 3.31 -13.25 1.64
CA ILE A 3 2.67 -11.93 1.71
C ILE A 3 2.41 -11.40 0.30
N ALA A 4 1.14 -11.19 -0.06
CA ALA A 4 0.79 -10.53 -1.32
C ALA A 4 0.65 -9.03 -1.13
N TYR A 5 1.17 -8.29 -2.09
CA TYR A 5 0.97 -6.84 -2.25
C TYR A 5 0.30 -6.57 -3.58
N ASP A 6 -0.65 -5.65 -3.60
CA ASP A 6 -1.42 -5.33 -4.80
C ASP A 6 -0.75 -4.24 -5.66
N HIS A 7 -1.37 -3.96 -6.81
CA HIS A 7 -0.87 -3.01 -7.81
C HIS A 7 -1.14 -1.54 -7.50
N LYS A 8 -2.06 -1.23 -6.57
CA LYS A 8 -2.73 0.08 -6.51
C LYS A 8 -1.79 1.27 -6.46
N ILE A 9 -0.84 1.27 -5.51
CA ILE A 9 0.09 2.39 -5.38
C ILE A 9 1.10 2.45 -6.54
N PHE A 10 1.51 1.30 -7.07
CA PHE A 10 2.50 1.21 -8.14
C PHE A 10 1.95 1.60 -9.52
N TRP A 11 0.63 1.56 -9.67
CA TRP A 11 -0.07 2.16 -10.80
C TRP A 11 -0.35 3.64 -10.58
N SER A 12 -0.71 4.05 -9.36
CA SER A 12 -1.12 5.43 -9.06
C SER A 12 0.06 6.41 -9.06
N GLN A 13 1.24 5.99 -8.59
CA GLN A 13 2.42 6.84 -8.43
C GLN A 13 3.56 6.38 -9.34
N LYS A 14 4.08 7.30 -10.19
CA LYS A 14 5.35 7.12 -10.87
C LYS A 14 6.50 7.24 -9.85
N TYR A 15 6.45 8.28 -9.02
CA TYR A 15 7.28 8.53 -7.84
C TYR A 15 6.36 8.94 -6.70
N GLY A 16 6.68 8.58 -5.46
CA GLY A 16 5.89 9.01 -4.30
C GLY A 16 6.37 8.40 -2.99
N GLY A 17 6.04 9.05 -1.87
CA GLY A 17 6.45 8.62 -0.53
C GLY A 17 5.90 7.23 -0.17
N ILE A 18 4.64 6.97 -0.48
CA ILE A 18 4.00 5.68 -0.17
C ILE A 18 4.63 4.54 -0.97
N SER A 19 4.84 4.71 -2.28
CA SER A 19 5.48 3.67 -3.10
C SER A 19 6.95 3.44 -2.68
N ARG A 20 7.68 4.50 -2.26
CA ARG A 20 9.03 4.36 -1.71
C ARG A 20 9.03 3.58 -0.39
N TYR A 21 8.07 3.84 0.50
CA TYR A 21 7.90 3.07 1.73
C TYR A 21 7.75 1.56 1.45
N PHE A 22 6.87 1.18 0.52
CA PHE A 22 6.69 -0.23 0.18
C PHE A 22 7.94 -0.85 -0.44
N VAL A 23 8.64 -0.15 -1.31
CA VAL A 23 9.88 -0.66 -1.91
C VAL A 23 10.97 -0.87 -0.84
N ASN A 24 11.10 0.05 0.12
CA ASN A 24 12.01 -0.14 1.26
C ASN A 24 11.58 -1.34 2.13
N LEU A 25 10.27 -1.52 2.35
CA LEU A 25 9.74 -2.70 3.05
C LEU A 25 10.12 -3.98 2.29
N PHE A 26 9.95 -4.05 0.97
CA PHE A 26 10.30 -5.21 0.15
C PHE A 26 11.80 -5.54 0.22
N THR A 27 12.66 -4.53 0.19
CA THR A 27 14.10 -4.72 0.38
C THR A 27 14.39 -5.41 1.72
N ASN A 28 13.75 -4.95 2.81
CA ASN A 28 13.91 -5.55 4.14
C ASN A 28 13.33 -6.98 4.22
N LEU A 29 12.18 -7.23 3.57
CA LEU A 29 11.61 -8.58 3.49
C LEU A 29 12.55 -9.54 2.76
N SER A 30 13.18 -9.08 1.67
CA SER A 30 14.18 -9.86 0.92
C SER A 30 15.41 -10.19 1.79
N LEU A 31 15.94 -9.21 2.53
CA LEU A 31 17.06 -9.41 3.46
C LEU A 31 16.73 -10.44 4.55
N LYS A 32 15.48 -10.43 5.03
CA LYS A 32 14.99 -11.39 6.03
C LYS A 32 14.53 -12.73 5.42
N LYS A 33 14.70 -12.91 4.11
CA LYS A 33 14.27 -14.12 3.36
C LYS A 33 12.79 -14.47 3.55
N LEU A 34 11.94 -13.46 3.72
CA LEU A 34 10.49 -13.65 3.80
C LEU A 34 9.90 -13.73 2.38
N ASP A 35 8.96 -14.66 2.19
CA ASP A 35 8.31 -14.86 0.90
C ASP A 35 7.23 -13.80 0.68
N TYR A 36 7.41 -12.98 -0.34
CA TYR A 36 6.44 -11.96 -0.73
C TYR A 36 6.36 -11.83 -2.25
N LYS A 37 5.24 -11.32 -2.73
CA LYS A 37 5.05 -11.01 -4.15
C LYS A 37 4.23 -9.74 -4.33
N VAL A 38 4.72 -8.86 -5.20
CA VAL A 38 3.99 -7.70 -5.68
C VAL A 38 3.24 -8.10 -6.94
N ILE A 39 1.91 -8.15 -6.86
CA ILE A 39 1.04 -8.54 -7.95
C ILE A 39 0.48 -7.28 -8.60
N ALA A 40 1.23 -6.77 -9.58
CA ALA A 40 0.96 -5.54 -10.30
C ALA A 40 1.01 -5.80 -11.81
N PRO A 41 -0.07 -6.36 -12.42
CA PRO A 41 -0.08 -6.78 -13.83
C PRO A 41 0.52 -5.73 -14.76
N PHE A 42 0.17 -4.46 -14.53
CA PHE A 42 0.86 -3.31 -15.12
C PHE A 42 1.20 -2.29 -14.04
N TYR A 43 2.42 -1.74 -14.08
CA TYR A 43 2.85 -0.69 -13.17
C TYR A 43 3.71 0.36 -13.89
N LYS A 44 3.72 1.59 -13.35
CA LYS A 44 4.53 2.70 -13.87
C LYS A 44 5.49 3.27 -12.81
N ASN A 45 5.54 2.64 -11.63
CA ASN A 45 6.35 3.10 -10.52
C ASN A 45 7.83 2.79 -10.75
N GLU A 46 8.68 3.83 -10.69
CA GLU A 46 10.12 3.73 -10.93
C GLU A 46 10.86 3.03 -9.79
N TYR A 47 10.39 3.20 -8.55
CA TYR A 47 11.05 2.56 -7.41
C TYR A 47 10.89 1.04 -7.44
N LEU A 48 9.76 0.54 -7.95
CA LEU A 48 9.52 -0.91 -8.02
C LEU A 48 10.55 -1.63 -8.91
N ASN A 49 11.13 -0.96 -9.91
CA ASN A 49 12.18 -1.53 -10.76
C ASN A 49 13.48 -1.86 -10.00
N LYS A 50 13.62 -1.42 -8.73
CA LYS A 50 14.76 -1.75 -7.87
C LYS A 50 14.62 -3.11 -7.16
N ILE A 51 13.44 -3.70 -7.20
CA ILE A 51 13.13 -4.98 -6.56
C ILE A 51 13.46 -6.12 -7.52
N ASP A 52 13.92 -7.25 -6.96
CA ASP A 52 14.18 -8.46 -7.73
C ASP A 52 12.94 -8.85 -8.56
N PRO A 53 13.07 -8.95 -9.90
CA PRO A 53 11.95 -9.26 -10.80
C PRO A 53 11.17 -10.52 -10.42
N LYS A 54 11.80 -11.51 -9.77
CA LYS A 54 11.13 -12.74 -9.31
C LYS A 54 10.01 -12.48 -8.30
N ASN A 55 10.11 -11.36 -7.55
CA ASN A 55 9.13 -10.93 -6.56
C ASN A 55 8.03 -10.03 -7.16
N ILE A 56 8.07 -9.77 -8.47
CA ILE A 56 7.09 -8.94 -9.16
C ILE A 56 6.34 -9.78 -10.18
N ASP A 57 5.03 -9.87 -10.04
CA ASP A 57 4.16 -10.45 -11.07
C ASP A 57 3.49 -9.32 -11.84
N GLY A 58 4.20 -8.82 -12.86
CA GLY A 58 3.71 -7.72 -13.67
C GLY A 58 4.73 -7.15 -14.66
N LYS A 59 4.27 -6.16 -15.43
CA LYS A 59 5.05 -5.51 -16.48
C LYS A 59 5.14 -4.00 -16.25
N TYR A 60 6.35 -3.47 -16.29
CA TYR A 60 6.62 -2.04 -16.24
C TYR A 60 6.20 -1.34 -17.53
N ILE A 61 5.45 -0.24 -17.40
CA ILE A 61 5.03 0.62 -18.51
C ILE A 61 5.77 1.97 -18.38
N LYS A 62 6.82 2.12 -19.15
CA LYS A 62 7.66 3.33 -19.16
C LYS A 62 6.91 4.55 -19.69
N ARG A 63 6.13 4.36 -20.74
CA ARG A 63 5.40 5.43 -21.46
C ARG A 63 3.98 4.96 -21.77
N LEU A 64 3.01 5.71 -21.33
CA LEU A 64 1.60 5.50 -21.66
C LEU A 64 1.27 6.32 -22.92
N LEU A 65 0.57 5.70 -23.84
CA LEU A 65 -0.07 6.41 -24.94
C LEU A 65 -1.26 7.23 -24.37
N PRO A 66 -1.60 8.37 -24.99
CA PRO A 66 -2.79 9.12 -24.61
C PRO A 66 -4.01 8.19 -24.50
N TYR A 67 -4.88 8.46 -23.51
CA TYR A 67 -6.14 7.72 -23.27
C TYR A 67 -6.04 6.24 -22.89
N THR A 68 -4.84 5.60 -22.91
CA THR A 68 -4.71 4.16 -22.59
C THR A 68 -4.64 3.87 -21.08
N SER A 69 -4.40 4.89 -20.25
CA SER A 69 -4.27 4.73 -18.79
C SER A 69 -5.50 4.07 -18.15
N PHE A 70 -6.70 4.37 -18.67
CA PHE A 70 -7.96 3.79 -18.19
C PHE A 70 -8.02 2.27 -18.45
N LEU A 71 -7.57 1.81 -19.63
CA LEU A 71 -7.56 0.40 -20.00
C LEU A 71 -6.65 -0.41 -19.07
N PHE A 72 -5.42 0.06 -18.84
CA PHE A 72 -4.47 -0.60 -17.95
C PHE A 72 -4.94 -0.58 -16.48
N LYS A 73 -5.57 0.52 -16.04
CA LYS A 73 -6.17 0.60 -14.70
C LYS A 73 -7.25 -0.46 -14.53
N ASN A 74 -8.21 -0.54 -15.46
CA ASN A 74 -9.29 -1.53 -15.38
C ASN A 74 -8.77 -2.96 -15.47
N TYR A 75 -7.79 -3.22 -16.33
CA TYR A 75 -7.14 -4.51 -16.41
C TYR A 75 -6.51 -4.91 -15.06
N ASN A 76 -5.80 -4.00 -14.42
CA ASN A 76 -5.22 -4.23 -13.10
C ASN A 76 -6.29 -4.56 -12.05
N GLU A 77 -7.40 -3.79 -12.02
CA GLU A 77 -8.49 -4.00 -11.05
C GLU A 77 -9.13 -5.40 -11.20
N ILE A 78 -9.18 -5.95 -12.42
CA ILE A 78 -9.75 -7.28 -12.68
C ILE A 78 -8.72 -8.38 -12.46
N ILE A 79 -7.51 -8.23 -12.97
CA ILE A 79 -6.52 -9.31 -13.06
C ILE A 79 -5.73 -9.46 -11.76
N SER A 80 -5.46 -8.37 -11.03
CA SER A 80 -4.69 -8.45 -9.78
C SER A 80 -5.35 -9.35 -8.74
N PRO A 81 -6.67 -9.26 -8.43
CA PRO A 81 -7.32 -10.17 -7.50
C PRO A 81 -7.27 -11.64 -7.94
N ILE A 82 -7.40 -11.91 -9.25
CA ILE A 82 -7.32 -13.26 -9.80
C ILE A 82 -5.92 -13.85 -9.57
N LYS A 83 -4.88 -13.07 -9.87
CA LYS A 83 -3.49 -13.49 -9.67
C LYS A 83 -3.16 -13.66 -8.18
N ILE A 84 -3.67 -12.78 -7.30
CA ILE A 84 -3.52 -12.92 -5.84
C ILE A 84 -4.13 -14.25 -5.39
N LYS A 85 -5.38 -14.56 -5.78
CA LYS A 85 -6.03 -15.83 -5.46
C LYS A 85 -5.24 -17.02 -5.96
N LYS A 86 -4.73 -16.97 -7.20
CA LYS A 86 -3.92 -18.06 -7.81
C LYS A 86 -2.60 -18.27 -7.07
N TRP A 87 -1.95 -17.22 -6.60
CA TRP A 87 -0.69 -17.32 -5.86
C TRP A 87 -0.88 -17.86 -4.43
N ASP A 88 -2.12 -17.81 -3.92
CA ASP A 88 -2.56 -18.32 -2.61
C ASP A 88 -1.69 -17.82 -1.45
N PRO A 89 -1.72 -16.51 -1.13
CA PRO A 89 -0.95 -15.94 -0.03
C PRO A 89 -1.47 -16.35 1.34
N THR A 90 -0.62 -16.25 2.36
CA THR A 90 -1.03 -16.36 3.78
C THR A 90 -1.83 -15.13 4.22
N LEU A 91 -1.45 -13.93 3.70
CA LEU A 91 -2.12 -12.66 3.96
C LEU A 91 -1.91 -11.69 2.79
N ILE A 92 -2.75 -10.66 2.75
CA ILE A 92 -2.67 -9.59 1.76
C ILE A 92 -2.41 -8.28 2.49
N HIS A 93 -1.36 -7.56 2.10
CA HIS A 93 -1.12 -6.20 2.54
C HIS A 93 -1.42 -5.24 1.39
N TYR A 94 -2.60 -4.61 1.43
CA TYR A 94 -3.00 -3.66 0.39
C TYR A 94 -2.16 -2.40 0.45
N THR A 95 -1.69 -1.97 -0.73
CA THR A 95 -0.76 -0.84 -0.83
C THR A 95 -1.46 0.52 -0.85
N TYR A 96 -2.77 0.54 -1.12
CA TYR A 96 -3.59 1.75 -1.08
C TYR A 96 -5.07 1.42 -0.92
N TYR A 97 -5.93 2.44 -0.88
CA TYR A 97 -7.34 2.30 -0.57
C TYR A 97 -8.19 1.95 -1.79
N TYR A 98 -9.17 1.07 -1.59
CA TYR A 98 -10.18 0.66 -2.56
C TYR A 98 -11.58 1.07 -2.09
N GLN A 99 -12.42 1.54 -3.02
CA GLN A 99 -13.83 1.78 -2.74
C GLN A 99 -14.65 0.48 -2.83
N LYS A 100 -14.26 -0.42 -3.73
CA LYS A 100 -14.82 -1.76 -3.87
C LYS A 100 -13.68 -2.76 -3.75
N LEU A 101 -13.89 -3.82 -3.00
CA LEU A 101 -12.91 -4.89 -2.80
C LEU A 101 -13.60 -6.23 -3.07
N ASP A 102 -13.00 -7.03 -3.94
CA ASP A 102 -13.44 -8.41 -4.13
C ASP A 102 -13.17 -9.24 -2.88
N LYS A 103 -14.11 -10.12 -2.53
CA LYS A 103 -13.89 -11.06 -1.43
C LYS A 103 -12.72 -12.00 -1.75
N ILE A 104 -11.62 -11.81 -1.05
CA ILE A 104 -10.52 -12.77 -0.97
C ILE A 104 -10.53 -13.27 0.47
N ASN A 105 -10.73 -14.57 0.65
CA ASN A 105 -10.79 -15.20 1.99
C ASN A 105 -9.38 -15.36 2.58
N LYS A 106 -8.70 -14.24 2.82
CA LYS A 106 -7.36 -14.14 3.41
C LYS A 106 -7.31 -12.94 4.34
N PRO A 107 -6.52 -13.01 5.41
CA PRO A 107 -6.30 -11.87 6.29
C PRO A 107 -5.81 -10.63 5.51
N ILE A 108 -6.38 -9.48 5.84
CA ILE A 108 -6.11 -8.20 5.17
C ILE A 108 -5.39 -7.27 6.14
N ILE A 109 -4.25 -6.75 5.70
CA ILE A 109 -3.52 -5.67 6.36
C ILE A 109 -3.57 -4.42 5.48
N ILE A 110 -3.68 -3.26 6.12
CA ILE A 110 -3.52 -1.96 5.46
C ILE A 110 -2.57 -1.07 6.26
N THR A 111 -1.91 -0.13 5.57
CA THR A 111 -1.17 0.96 6.20
C THR A 111 -1.94 2.27 6.04
N VAL A 112 -2.21 2.97 7.13
CA VAL A 112 -2.86 4.28 7.14
C VAL A 112 -1.81 5.35 7.43
N TYR A 113 -1.66 6.28 6.48
CA TYR A 113 -0.65 7.34 6.52
C TYR A 113 -1.16 8.58 7.24
N ASP A 114 -2.39 8.99 6.96
CA ASP A 114 -3.05 10.14 7.57
C ASP A 114 -4.58 10.01 7.46
N LEU A 115 -5.28 10.90 8.16
CA LEU A 115 -6.73 11.09 8.11
C LEU A 115 -7.08 12.58 7.91
N ILE A 116 -6.21 13.31 7.19
CA ILE A 116 -6.36 14.76 6.99
C ILE A 116 -7.66 15.07 6.24
N HIS A 117 -7.96 14.32 5.18
CA HIS A 117 -9.18 14.56 4.40
C HIS A 117 -10.45 14.34 5.22
N GLU A 118 -10.49 13.30 6.04
CA GLU A 118 -11.59 13.01 6.94
C GLU A 118 -11.77 14.15 7.96
N LYS A 119 -10.70 14.59 8.58
CA LYS A 119 -10.73 15.66 9.60
C LYS A 119 -11.24 16.96 9.02
N ILE A 120 -10.65 17.42 7.90
CA ILE A 120 -11.07 18.66 7.23
C ILE A 120 -12.55 18.58 6.82
N SER A 121 -13.00 17.43 6.28
CA SER A 121 -14.39 17.27 5.87
C SER A 121 -15.38 17.30 7.04
N ILE A 122 -14.98 16.74 8.19
CA ILE A 122 -15.77 16.79 9.43
C ILE A 122 -15.86 18.24 9.94
N GLU A 123 -14.73 18.94 10.01
CA GLU A 123 -14.66 20.33 10.45
C GLU A 123 -15.51 21.27 9.59
N ASN A 124 -15.58 21.00 8.28
CA ASN A 124 -16.40 21.76 7.34
C ASN A 124 -17.88 21.34 7.31
N GLY A 125 -18.31 20.44 8.20
CA GLY A 125 -19.71 19.99 8.31
C GLY A 125 -20.21 19.11 7.16
N ASN A 126 -19.28 18.63 6.31
CA ASN A 126 -19.60 17.73 5.18
C ASN A 126 -18.68 16.49 5.21
N PRO A 127 -18.88 15.55 6.14
CA PRO A 127 -17.96 14.47 6.41
C PRO A 127 -17.88 13.48 5.23
N ILE A 128 -16.66 13.21 4.76
CA ILE A 128 -16.35 12.19 3.77
C ILE A 128 -15.36 11.16 4.36
N PHE A 129 -15.54 9.91 4.00
CA PHE A 129 -14.75 8.80 4.54
C PHE A 129 -14.14 7.94 3.42
N PRO A 130 -13.13 8.47 2.68
CA PRO A 130 -12.59 7.79 1.50
C PRO A 130 -11.88 6.47 1.82
N LYS A 131 -11.45 6.29 3.08
CA LYS A 131 -10.72 5.10 3.55
C LYS A 131 -11.64 4.08 4.25
N LYS A 132 -12.91 4.44 4.53
CA LYS A 132 -13.85 3.67 5.35
C LYS A 132 -13.90 2.19 4.97
N ARG A 133 -14.11 1.90 3.68
CA ARG A 133 -14.24 0.53 3.20
C ARG A 133 -13.03 -0.35 3.54
N MET A 134 -11.83 0.19 3.35
CA MET A 134 -10.60 -0.55 3.62
C MET A 134 -10.35 -0.73 5.11
N ILE A 135 -10.66 0.29 5.91
CA ILE A 135 -10.55 0.25 7.38
C ILE A 135 -11.49 -0.78 7.97
N GLU A 136 -12.74 -0.87 7.48
CA GLU A 136 -13.75 -1.82 7.97
C GLU A 136 -13.38 -3.28 7.66
N VAL A 137 -12.81 -3.55 6.48
CA VAL A 137 -12.49 -4.92 6.06
C VAL A 137 -11.12 -5.39 6.51
N ALA A 138 -10.26 -4.50 7.00
CA ALA A 138 -8.93 -4.87 7.47
C ALA A 138 -9.00 -5.69 8.76
N ASP A 139 -8.29 -6.81 8.79
CA ASP A 139 -8.07 -7.59 10.01
C ASP A 139 -7.07 -6.90 10.93
N HIS A 140 -6.10 -6.18 10.34
CA HIS A 140 -5.12 -5.39 11.08
C HIS A 140 -4.72 -4.11 10.34
N ILE A 141 -4.47 -3.03 11.11
CA ILE A 141 -4.12 -1.72 10.58
C ILE A 141 -2.75 -1.30 11.12
N ILE A 142 -1.88 -0.88 10.22
CA ILE A 142 -0.61 -0.25 10.57
C ILE A 142 -0.84 1.27 10.49
N ALA A 143 -0.73 1.96 11.62
CA ALA A 143 -0.73 3.42 11.70
C ALA A 143 0.71 3.92 11.72
N ILE A 144 1.04 4.92 10.89
CA ILE A 144 2.43 5.43 10.81
C ILE A 144 2.83 6.31 12.00
N SER A 145 1.88 6.67 12.86
CA SER A 145 2.14 7.48 14.05
C SER A 145 1.09 7.22 15.12
N LYS A 146 1.42 7.59 16.38
CA LYS A 146 0.44 7.59 17.49
C LYS A 146 -0.77 8.47 17.16
N LYS A 147 -0.54 9.62 16.53
CA LYS A 147 -1.62 10.52 16.12
C LYS A 147 -2.56 9.89 15.12
N THR A 148 -2.03 9.18 14.12
CA THR A 148 -2.84 8.43 13.15
C THR A 148 -3.67 7.34 13.83
N LYS A 149 -3.11 6.63 14.83
CA LYS A 149 -3.85 5.65 15.62
C LYS A 149 -5.00 6.29 16.41
N GLU A 150 -4.76 7.41 17.11
CA GLU A 150 -5.79 8.15 17.83
C GLU A 150 -6.92 8.61 16.90
N ASP A 151 -6.58 9.15 15.74
CA ASP A 151 -7.54 9.60 14.75
C ASP A 151 -8.36 8.42 14.18
N LEU A 152 -7.76 7.24 13.96
CA LEU A 152 -8.47 6.02 13.56
C LEU A 152 -9.51 5.58 14.59
N ILE A 153 -9.13 5.57 15.86
CA ILE A 153 -10.05 5.23 16.96
C ILE A 153 -11.19 6.26 17.02
N LYS A 154 -10.86 7.55 16.99
CA LYS A 154 -11.83 8.64 17.14
C LYS A 154 -12.82 8.73 15.98
N ILE A 155 -12.34 8.61 14.73
CA ILE A 155 -13.13 8.88 13.52
C ILE A 155 -13.89 7.62 13.06
N TYR A 156 -13.24 6.46 13.15
CA TYR A 156 -13.79 5.21 12.62
C TYR A 156 -14.22 4.21 13.70
N ASN A 157 -14.04 4.54 14.99
CA ASN A 157 -14.36 3.69 16.14
C ASN A 157 -13.72 2.30 16.06
N ILE A 158 -12.45 2.24 15.63
CA ILE A 158 -11.71 0.99 15.49
C ILE A 158 -11.14 0.56 16.85
N GLU A 159 -11.28 -0.72 17.16
CA GLU A 159 -10.69 -1.30 18.37
C GLU A 159 -9.17 -1.14 18.37
N GLU A 160 -8.64 -0.66 19.50
CA GLU A 160 -7.21 -0.39 19.65
C GLU A 160 -6.32 -1.60 19.34
N LYS A 161 -6.78 -2.82 19.71
CA LYS A 161 -6.05 -4.08 19.46
C LYS A 161 -5.83 -4.39 17.97
N LYS A 162 -6.64 -3.82 17.08
CA LYS A 162 -6.48 -3.95 15.62
C LYS A 162 -5.43 -3.01 15.04
N ILE A 163 -4.85 -2.09 15.83
CA ILE A 163 -3.97 -1.05 15.32
C ILE A 163 -2.58 -1.16 15.94
N SER A 164 -1.57 -1.37 15.10
CA SER A 164 -0.16 -1.24 15.49
C SER A 164 0.41 0.08 15.00
N VAL A 165 1.18 0.76 15.84
CA VAL A 165 1.95 1.95 15.42
C VAL A 165 3.33 1.51 14.95
N ILE A 166 3.60 1.74 13.66
CA ILE A 166 4.90 1.48 13.05
C ILE A 166 5.34 2.75 12.33
N TYR A 167 6.34 3.43 12.88
CA TYR A 167 6.86 4.66 12.28
C TYR A 167 7.52 4.39 10.95
N LEU A 168 7.36 5.33 10.01
CA LEU A 168 8.08 5.28 8.74
C LEU A 168 9.58 5.43 9.03
N GLY A 169 10.39 4.47 8.58
CA GLY A 169 11.84 4.56 8.67
C GLY A 169 12.36 5.71 7.80
N GLY A 170 13.28 6.51 8.34
CA GLY A 170 14.06 7.45 7.55
C GLY A 170 15.11 6.72 6.70
N ASP A 171 15.48 7.32 5.57
CA ASP A 171 16.59 6.84 4.76
C ASP A 171 17.91 7.30 5.42
N HIS A 172 18.48 6.45 6.28
CA HIS A 172 19.71 6.74 6.97
C HIS A 172 20.97 6.71 6.06
N SER A 173 20.83 6.28 4.80
CA SER A 173 21.95 6.22 3.86
C SER A 173 22.53 7.61 3.52
N GLN A 174 21.73 8.68 3.67
CA GLN A 174 22.18 10.05 3.43
C GLN A 174 22.77 10.75 4.66
N ILE A 175 22.54 10.23 5.87
CA ILE A 175 23.05 10.87 7.10
C ILE A 175 24.57 10.64 7.26
N ASN A 176 25.09 9.55 6.73
CA ASN A 176 26.53 9.26 6.78
C ASN A 176 27.38 10.08 5.78
N SER A 177 26.78 10.73 4.80
CA SER A 177 27.49 11.60 3.85
C SER A 177 27.58 13.07 4.31
N MET A 178 26.86 13.44 5.37
CA MET A 178 26.91 14.78 5.97
C MET A 178 27.79 14.86 7.22
N LYS A 179 28.56 13.83 7.52
CA LYS A 179 29.60 13.94 8.55
C LYS A 179 30.86 14.46 7.89
N ILE A 180 31.08 15.76 8.09
CA ILE A 180 32.36 16.47 8.24
C ILE A 180 33.01 16.91 6.92
N SER A 181 32.85 18.14 6.60
CA SER A 181 33.99 19.02 6.28
C SER A 181 34.12 20.05 7.39
#